data_b11e58a1501691b21ef859d77e70c28d
#
_entry.id   b11e58a1501691b21ef859d77e70c28d
#
_cell.length_a   1.000
_cell.length_b   1.000
_cell.length_c   1.000
_cell.angle_alpha   90.00
_cell.angle_beta   90.00
_cell.angle_gamma   90.00
#
_symmetry.space_group_name_H-M   'P 1'
#
loop_
_entity.id
_entity.type
_entity.pdbx_description
1 polymer ?
#
loop_
_entity_poly.entity_id
_entity_poly.type
_entity_poly.pdbx_seq_one_letter_code
_entity_poly.pdbx_strand_id
1 'polypeptide(L)'
;MGLGDVFVRSVVREVGRNYGKSISNSLLGNSHSTPIRVVDGGYLGQGTGGRNYKHQLEKICKTWTIKGPTATFNVAQNMYKSFFDLVDEAQNDGIVDVNEVLELMKAFVEMRPQLKKVETSLEQLERIDLSKKVDELDDSLFDFFVELNNGFTLPPKPTGWFSGKKKKNWELHKSIKDNLQKWTDDYNNQK
;
A
#
# COMPACT_ATOMS: atom_id res chain seq x y z
N MET A 1 -17.23 -13.27 13.97
CA MET A 1 -16.75 -12.13 13.18
C MET A 1 -16.82 -10.90 14.07
N GLY A 2 -15.69 -10.27 14.35
CA GLY A 2 -15.67 -9.06 15.20
C GLY A 2 -16.02 -7.82 14.37
N LEU A 3 -16.68 -6.84 15.00
CA LEU A 3 -17.01 -5.55 14.38
C LEU A 3 -15.74 -4.83 13.85
N GLY A 4 -14.56 -5.08 14.44
CA GLY A 4 -13.27 -4.54 13.98
C GLY A 4 -12.84 -5.05 12.60
N ASP A 5 -13.10 -6.33 12.27
CA ASP A 5 -12.75 -6.91 10.96
C ASP A 5 -13.59 -6.30 9.83
N VAL A 6 -14.86 -5.95 10.13
CA VAL A 6 -15.78 -5.33 9.16
C VAL A 6 -15.36 -3.89 8.86
N PHE A 7 -14.81 -3.19 9.84
CA PHE A 7 -14.45 -1.77 9.71
C PHE A 7 -13.14 -1.59 8.92
N VAL A 8 -12.12 -2.41 9.18
CA VAL A 8 -10.87 -2.41 8.37
C VAL A 8 -11.20 -2.67 6.90
N ARG A 9 -12.15 -3.56 6.62
CA ARG A 9 -12.64 -3.85 5.26
C ARG A 9 -13.19 -2.64 4.53
N SER A 10 -13.97 -1.79 5.21
CA SER A 10 -14.58 -0.62 4.57
C SER A 10 -13.56 0.47 4.27
N VAL A 11 -12.62 0.71 5.19
CA VAL A 11 -11.62 1.77 5.06
C VAL A 11 -10.62 1.44 3.98
N VAL A 12 -10.01 0.25 3.99
CA VAL A 12 -9.02 -0.14 2.95
C VAL A 12 -9.67 -0.16 1.57
N ARG A 13 -10.94 -0.59 1.46
CA ARG A 13 -11.68 -0.64 0.20
C ARG A 13 -12.01 0.76 -0.34
N GLU A 14 -12.33 1.72 0.53
CA GLU A 14 -12.68 3.09 0.14
C GLU A 14 -11.42 3.89 -0.21
N VAL A 15 -10.37 3.73 0.58
CA VAL A 15 -9.07 4.35 0.39
C VAL A 15 -8.39 3.84 -0.89
N GLY A 16 -8.26 2.53 -1.08
CA GLY A 16 -7.66 1.96 -2.30
C GLY A 16 -8.40 2.38 -3.57
N ARG A 17 -9.74 2.49 -3.51
CA ARG A 17 -10.57 2.92 -4.63
C ARG A 17 -10.42 4.41 -4.98
N ASN A 18 -10.28 5.27 -3.97
CA ASN A 18 -10.19 6.72 -4.15
C ASN A 18 -8.77 7.15 -4.54
N TYR A 19 -7.74 6.60 -3.88
CA TYR A 19 -6.35 6.93 -4.19
C TYR A 19 -5.86 6.33 -5.49
N GLY A 20 -6.13 5.05 -5.76
CA GLY A 20 -5.72 4.39 -7.01
C GLY A 20 -6.28 5.08 -8.27
N LYS A 21 -7.51 5.60 -8.22
CA LYS A 21 -8.14 6.29 -9.36
C LYS A 21 -7.77 7.77 -9.45
N SER A 22 -7.75 8.49 -8.33
CA SER A 22 -7.54 9.95 -8.35
C SER A 22 -6.12 10.29 -8.75
N ILE A 23 -5.14 9.63 -8.18
CA ILE A 23 -3.72 9.93 -8.40
C ILE A 23 -3.22 9.29 -9.69
N SER A 24 -3.66 8.08 -10.01
CA SER A 24 -3.38 7.48 -11.33
C SER A 24 -3.83 8.39 -12.47
N ASN A 25 -5.00 9.00 -12.38
CA ASN A 25 -5.51 9.89 -13.41
C ASN A 25 -4.78 11.25 -13.45
N SER A 26 -4.35 11.78 -12.30
CA SER A 26 -3.70 13.09 -12.26
C SER A 26 -2.20 13.04 -12.61
N LEU A 27 -1.50 11.99 -12.20
CA LEU A 27 -0.05 11.84 -12.39
C LEU A 27 0.34 11.01 -13.62
N LEU A 28 -0.49 10.04 -14.02
CA LEU A 28 -0.21 9.14 -15.13
C LEU A 28 -0.93 9.53 -16.43
N GLY A 29 -1.82 10.53 -16.40
CA GLY A 29 -2.66 10.91 -17.53
C GLY A 29 -3.72 9.85 -17.87
N ASN A 30 -4.70 10.24 -18.69
CA ASN A 30 -5.84 9.38 -19.09
C ASN A 30 -5.48 8.16 -19.98
N SER A 31 -4.21 7.85 -20.17
CA SER A 31 -3.74 6.78 -21.06
C SER A 31 -3.92 5.36 -20.51
N HIS A 32 -4.41 5.20 -19.28
CA HIS A 32 -4.67 3.89 -18.66
C HIS A 32 -6.13 3.65 -18.26
N SER A 33 -7.08 4.25 -18.95
CA SER A 33 -8.46 3.76 -18.89
C SER A 33 -8.59 2.43 -19.65
N THR A 34 -7.98 1.38 -19.13
CA THR A 34 -8.41 0.04 -19.55
C THR A 34 -9.81 -0.14 -18.97
N PRO A 35 -10.85 -0.34 -19.82
CA PRO A 35 -12.19 -0.59 -19.29
C PRO A 35 -12.11 -1.82 -18.40
N ILE A 36 -12.52 -1.67 -17.15
CA ILE A 36 -12.74 -2.80 -16.25
C ILE A 36 -13.82 -3.64 -16.94
N ARG A 37 -13.41 -4.75 -17.53
CA ARG A 37 -14.33 -5.75 -17.99
C ARG A 37 -14.96 -6.35 -16.74
N VAL A 38 -16.16 -5.92 -16.42
CA VAL A 38 -17.05 -6.65 -15.50
C VAL A 38 -17.36 -7.95 -16.23
N VAL A 39 -16.65 -8.99 -15.90
CA VAL A 39 -17.01 -10.35 -16.31
C VAL A 39 -18.06 -10.79 -15.31
N ASP A 40 -19.30 -10.82 -15.75
CA ASP A 40 -20.42 -11.41 -15.02
C ASP A 40 -20.08 -12.84 -14.55
N GLY A 41 -20.51 -13.14 -13.32
CA GLY A 41 -20.20 -14.32 -12.55
C GLY A 41 -20.18 -15.64 -13.33
N GLY A 42 -19.00 -16.16 -13.53
CA GLY A 42 -18.74 -17.53 -13.86
C GLY A 42 -17.73 -18.07 -12.86
N TYR A 43 -18.12 -19.05 -12.08
CA TYR A 43 -17.24 -19.91 -11.32
C TYR A 43 -16.11 -20.40 -12.25
N LEU A 44 -14.98 -19.79 -12.22
CA LEU A 44 -13.79 -20.32 -12.83
C LEU A 44 -12.78 -20.63 -11.74
N GLY A 45 -12.51 -21.92 -11.70
CA GLY A 45 -11.67 -22.63 -10.78
C GLY A 45 -10.33 -21.98 -10.50
N GLN A 46 -9.77 -22.38 -9.39
CA GLN A 46 -8.41 -22.23 -8.94
C GLN A 46 -7.40 -22.22 -10.12
N GLY A 47 -7.22 -21.08 -10.73
CA GLY A 47 -6.11 -20.82 -11.62
C GLY A 47 -4.93 -20.37 -10.76
N THR A 48 -4.02 -21.25 -10.50
CA THR A 48 -2.71 -21.05 -9.85
C THR A 48 -1.80 -20.15 -10.69
N GLY A 49 -2.25 -18.97 -11.03
CA GLY A 49 -1.54 -17.97 -11.81
C GLY A 49 -1.69 -16.56 -11.23
N GLY A 50 -1.91 -16.44 -9.93
CA GLY A 50 -1.95 -15.16 -9.23
C GLY A 50 -0.64 -14.41 -9.50
N ARG A 51 -0.73 -13.23 -10.10
CA ARG A 51 0.42 -12.35 -10.25
C ARG A 51 0.92 -12.04 -8.85
N ASN A 52 2.11 -12.49 -8.51
CA ASN A 52 2.69 -12.21 -7.20
C ASN A 52 3.18 -10.75 -7.19
N TYR A 53 2.29 -9.81 -6.92
CA TYR A 53 2.56 -8.37 -6.90
C TYR A 53 3.64 -8.02 -5.88
N LYS A 54 3.68 -8.72 -4.74
CA LYS A 54 4.75 -8.58 -3.76
C LYS A 54 6.10 -8.87 -4.38
N HIS A 55 6.24 -9.99 -5.09
CA HIS A 55 7.49 -10.34 -5.77
C HIS A 55 7.85 -9.35 -6.88
N GLN A 56 6.85 -8.81 -7.60
CA GLN A 56 7.08 -7.77 -8.61
C GLN A 56 7.64 -6.49 -7.97
N LEU A 57 7.03 -6.03 -6.88
CA LEU A 57 7.50 -4.86 -6.13
C LEU A 57 8.92 -5.07 -5.60
N GLU A 58 9.17 -6.20 -4.93
CA GLU A 58 10.51 -6.57 -4.44
C GLU A 58 11.54 -6.60 -5.56
N LYS A 59 11.18 -7.16 -6.72
CA LYS A 59 12.06 -7.20 -7.89
C LYS A 59 12.40 -5.80 -8.38
N ILE A 60 11.40 -4.92 -8.53
CA ILE A 60 11.62 -3.53 -8.92
C ILE A 60 12.57 -2.85 -7.92
N CYS A 61 12.28 -2.97 -6.62
CA CYS A 61 13.09 -2.37 -5.56
C CYS A 61 14.57 -2.84 -5.56
N LYS A 62 14.82 -4.09 -5.93
CA LYS A 62 16.17 -4.69 -5.91
C LYS A 62 16.96 -4.48 -7.19
N THR A 63 16.31 -4.33 -8.35
CA THR A 63 16.99 -4.43 -9.64
C THR A 63 17.01 -3.14 -10.47
N TRP A 64 16.33 -2.08 -10.02
CA TRP A 64 16.31 -0.84 -10.77
C TRP A 64 17.70 -0.17 -10.80
N THR A 65 17.97 0.53 -11.87
CA THR A 65 19.21 1.28 -12.08
C THR A 65 18.90 2.66 -12.64
N ILE A 66 19.75 3.63 -12.34
CA ILE A 66 19.64 4.97 -12.90
C ILE A 66 19.86 4.89 -14.40
N LYS A 67 18.93 5.47 -15.15
CA LYS A 67 18.97 5.62 -16.60
C LYS A 67 18.68 7.09 -16.95
N GLY A 68 18.16 7.37 -18.14
CA GLY A 68 17.66 8.72 -18.44
C GLY A 68 16.49 9.11 -17.52
N PRO A 69 16.21 10.43 -17.37
CA PRO A 69 15.25 10.94 -16.37
C PRO A 69 13.87 10.30 -16.41
N THR A 70 13.30 10.18 -17.60
CA THR A 70 11.96 9.56 -17.79
C THR A 70 11.96 8.10 -17.37
N ALA A 71 12.99 7.32 -17.71
CA ALA A 71 13.09 5.92 -17.32
C ALA A 71 13.27 5.77 -15.80
N THR A 72 14.01 6.67 -15.16
CA THR A 72 14.18 6.70 -13.70
C THR A 72 12.87 7.07 -13.01
N PHE A 73 12.14 8.05 -13.50
CA PHE A 73 10.80 8.38 -12.99
C PHE A 73 9.80 7.22 -13.13
N ASN A 74 9.82 6.52 -14.28
CA ASN A 74 8.95 5.35 -14.49
C ASN A 74 9.20 4.24 -13.46
N VAL A 75 10.39 4.17 -12.85
CA VAL A 75 10.66 3.23 -11.75
C VAL A 75 9.79 3.56 -10.53
N ALA A 76 9.73 4.84 -10.12
CA ALA A 76 8.86 5.26 -9.01
C ALA A 76 7.38 4.97 -9.30
N GLN A 77 6.93 5.29 -10.53
CA GLN A 77 5.56 4.98 -10.94
C GLN A 77 5.24 3.48 -10.90
N ASN A 78 6.19 2.63 -11.32
CA ASN A 78 6.01 1.19 -11.27
C ASN A 78 6.02 0.64 -9.84
N MET A 79 6.86 1.20 -8.94
CA MET A 79 6.83 0.87 -7.51
C MET A 79 5.47 1.22 -6.91
N TYR A 80 5.01 2.45 -7.13
CA TYR A 80 3.72 2.94 -6.66
C TYR A 80 2.56 2.06 -7.15
N LYS A 81 2.51 1.81 -8.47
CA LYS A 81 1.49 0.96 -9.06
C LYS A 81 1.51 -0.45 -8.46
N SER A 82 2.69 -1.08 -8.36
CA SER A 82 2.80 -2.44 -7.82
C SER A 82 2.39 -2.52 -6.36
N PHE A 83 2.58 -1.45 -5.59
CA PHE A 83 2.10 -1.36 -4.22
C PHE A 83 0.56 -1.33 -4.17
N PHE A 84 -0.09 -0.52 -5.00
CA PHE A 84 -1.56 -0.48 -5.04
C PHE A 84 -2.18 -1.73 -5.68
N ASP A 85 -1.49 -2.39 -6.63
CA ASP A 85 -1.89 -3.72 -7.10
C ASP A 85 -1.85 -4.76 -5.94
N LEU A 86 -0.90 -4.63 -5.00
CA LEU A 86 -0.84 -5.45 -3.79
C LEU A 86 -1.98 -5.12 -2.80
N VAL A 87 -2.33 -3.84 -2.67
CA VAL A 87 -3.51 -3.41 -1.88
C VAL A 87 -4.78 -4.00 -2.46
N ASP A 88 -4.95 -3.95 -3.78
CA ASP A 88 -6.12 -4.52 -4.47
C ASP A 88 -6.17 -6.05 -4.33
N GLU A 89 -5.02 -6.74 -4.36
CA GLU A 89 -4.94 -8.19 -4.11
C GLU A 89 -5.39 -8.53 -2.69
N ALA A 90 -4.93 -7.78 -1.68
CA ALA A 90 -5.34 -7.95 -0.29
C ALA A 90 -6.85 -7.73 -0.07
N GLN A 91 -7.50 -6.97 -0.95
CA GLN A 91 -8.95 -6.69 -0.89
C GLN A 91 -9.79 -7.67 -1.69
N ASN A 92 -9.20 -8.53 -2.51
CA ASN A 92 -9.90 -9.29 -3.56
C ASN A 92 -10.92 -10.29 -3.01
N ASP A 93 -10.70 -10.85 -1.82
CA ASP A 93 -11.66 -11.72 -1.14
C ASP A 93 -12.69 -10.95 -0.29
N GLY A 94 -12.62 -9.62 -0.30
CA GLY A 94 -13.49 -8.72 0.47
C GLY A 94 -13.13 -8.65 1.96
N ILE A 95 -12.01 -9.23 2.37
CA ILE A 95 -11.55 -9.31 3.74
C ILE A 95 -10.08 -8.91 3.78
N VAL A 96 -9.76 -7.76 4.33
CA VAL A 96 -8.37 -7.45 4.69
C VAL A 96 -8.13 -7.88 6.12
N ASP A 97 -7.31 -8.91 6.30
CA ASP A 97 -6.95 -9.39 7.62
C ASP A 97 -5.70 -8.66 8.17
N VAL A 98 -5.42 -8.88 9.44
CA VAL A 98 -4.29 -8.23 10.13
C VAL A 98 -2.93 -8.61 9.55
N ASN A 99 -2.80 -9.80 8.94
CA ASN A 99 -1.54 -10.23 8.34
C ASN A 99 -1.33 -9.54 7.00
N GLU A 100 -2.41 -9.30 6.24
CA GLU A 100 -2.36 -8.53 4.99
C GLU A 100 -1.96 -7.08 5.26
N VAL A 101 -2.54 -6.43 6.29
CA VAL A 101 -2.08 -5.10 6.73
C VAL A 101 -0.59 -5.12 7.06
N LEU A 102 -0.11 -6.14 7.78
CA LEU A 102 1.30 -6.29 8.12
C LEU A 102 2.18 -6.45 6.86
N GLU A 103 1.71 -7.20 5.85
CA GLU A 103 2.42 -7.35 4.58
C GLU A 103 2.47 -6.05 3.77
N LEU A 104 1.39 -5.26 3.74
CA LEU A 104 1.39 -3.93 3.14
C LEU A 104 2.38 -2.99 3.84
N MET A 105 2.41 -3.01 5.17
CA MET A 105 3.37 -2.21 5.94
C MET A 105 4.82 -2.61 5.64
N LYS A 106 5.12 -3.91 5.55
CA LYS A 106 6.46 -4.39 5.17
C LYS A 106 6.84 -3.94 3.75
N ALA A 107 5.93 -4.09 2.81
CA ALA A 107 6.15 -3.66 1.43
C ALA A 107 6.46 -2.16 1.34
N PHE A 108 5.75 -1.33 2.09
CA PHE A 108 6.01 0.11 2.19
C PHE A 108 7.39 0.42 2.77
N VAL A 109 7.76 -0.23 3.89
CA VAL A 109 9.08 -0.04 4.53
C VAL A 109 10.23 -0.41 3.58
N GLU A 110 10.07 -1.45 2.76
CA GLU A 110 11.07 -1.84 1.77
C GLU A 110 11.12 -0.89 0.56
N MET A 111 9.97 -0.39 0.13
CA MET A 111 9.83 0.45 -1.06
C MET A 111 10.29 1.88 -0.82
N ARG A 112 9.93 2.49 0.29
CA ARG A 112 10.15 3.91 0.56
C ARG A 112 11.60 4.37 0.42
N PRO A 113 12.63 3.67 0.95
CA PRO A 113 14.02 4.04 0.72
C PRO A 113 14.42 4.03 -0.76
N GLN A 114 13.77 3.21 -1.58
CA GLN A 114 14.03 3.16 -3.01
C GLN A 114 13.36 4.34 -3.73
N LEU A 115 12.15 4.75 -3.32
CA LEU A 115 11.52 5.98 -3.83
C LEU A 115 12.40 7.21 -3.54
N LYS A 116 12.92 7.35 -2.32
CA LYS A 116 13.84 8.45 -1.98
C LYS A 116 15.15 8.40 -2.78
N LYS A 117 15.65 7.23 -3.12
CA LYS A 117 16.81 7.12 -4.04
C LYS A 117 16.46 7.54 -5.47
N VAL A 118 15.27 7.20 -5.96
CA VAL A 118 14.78 7.66 -7.27
C VAL A 118 14.68 9.18 -7.29
N GLU A 119 14.06 9.77 -6.26
CA GLU A 119 13.95 11.22 -6.08
C GLU A 119 15.32 11.91 -6.14
N THR A 120 16.25 11.51 -5.29
CA THR A 120 17.63 12.06 -5.28
C THR A 120 18.34 11.86 -6.62
N SER A 121 18.11 10.73 -7.30
CA SER A 121 18.71 10.49 -8.62
C SER A 121 18.15 11.44 -9.68
N LEU A 122 16.87 11.79 -9.61
CA LEU A 122 16.25 12.77 -10.50
C LEU A 122 16.77 14.19 -10.25
N GLU A 123 17.03 14.55 -8.99
CA GLU A 123 17.70 15.81 -8.63
C GLU A 123 19.10 15.89 -9.23
N GLN A 124 19.89 14.81 -9.12
CA GLN A 124 21.21 14.73 -9.73
C GLN A 124 21.18 14.80 -11.26
N LEU A 125 20.07 14.40 -11.87
CA LEU A 125 19.82 14.54 -13.32
C LEU A 125 19.20 15.90 -13.68
N GLU A 126 19.17 16.86 -12.74
CA GLU A 126 18.60 18.21 -12.90
C GLU A 126 17.10 18.21 -13.27
N ARG A 127 16.37 17.16 -12.89
CA ARG A 127 14.94 17.00 -13.15
C ARG A 127 14.11 17.18 -11.89
N ILE A 128 14.18 18.38 -11.34
CA ILE A 128 13.44 18.78 -10.13
C ILE A 128 11.93 18.64 -10.32
N ASP A 129 11.42 18.83 -11.54
CA ASP A 129 10.00 18.63 -11.88
C ASP A 129 9.56 17.19 -11.67
N LEU A 130 10.40 16.20 -12.00
CA LEU A 130 10.12 14.78 -11.80
C LEU A 130 10.38 14.33 -10.36
N SER A 131 11.42 14.91 -9.71
CA SER A 131 11.70 14.66 -8.29
C SER A 131 10.48 15.04 -7.42
N LYS A 132 9.92 16.23 -7.62
CA LYS A 132 8.69 16.66 -6.92
C LYS A 132 7.52 15.71 -7.13
N LYS A 133 7.35 15.15 -8.32
CA LYS A 133 6.31 14.14 -8.57
C LYS A 133 6.54 12.83 -7.81
N VAL A 134 7.81 12.44 -7.58
CA VAL A 134 8.12 11.28 -6.72
C VAL A 134 7.78 11.57 -5.27
N ASP A 135 8.04 12.78 -4.80
CA ASP A 135 7.66 13.23 -3.46
C ASP A 135 6.13 13.22 -3.27
N GLU A 136 5.37 13.69 -4.28
CA GLU A 136 3.90 13.58 -4.30
C GLU A 136 3.41 12.12 -4.23
N LEU A 137 4.14 11.15 -4.84
CA LEU A 137 3.83 9.73 -4.70
C LEU A 137 4.11 9.22 -3.27
N ASP A 138 5.21 9.64 -2.64
CA ASP A 138 5.56 9.29 -1.26
C ASP A 138 4.50 9.85 -0.28
N ASP A 139 4.12 11.11 -0.45
CA ASP A 139 3.05 11.74 0.32
C ASP A 139 1.73 10.98 0.24
N SER A 140 1.35 10.59 -0.97
CA SER A 140 0.14 9.82 -1.22
C SER A 140 0.14 8.44 -0.54
N LEU A 141 1.30 7.79 -0.47
CA LEU A 141 1.45 6.54 0.28
C LEU A 141 1.28 6.75 1.78
N PHE A 142 1.79 7.86 2.31
CA PHE A 142 1.57 8.21 3.71
C PHE A 142 0.12 8.52 4.00
N ASP A 143 -0.55 9.30 3.16
CA ASP A 143 -1.99 9.59 3.30
C ASP A 143 -2.80 8.28 3.33
N PHE A 144 -2.46 7.29 2.50
CA PHE A 144 -3.06 5.95 2.58
C PHE A 144 -2.89 5.31 3.97
N PHE A 145 -1.68 5.34 4.55
CA PHE A 145 -1.44 4.77 5.89
C PHE A 145 -2.07 5.59 7.02
N VAL A 146 -2.20 6.90 6.88
CA VAL A 146 -2.94 7.76 7.82
C VAL A 146 -4.42 7.35 7.85
N GLU A 147 -5.04 7.17 6.69
CA GLU A 147 -6.43 6.72 6.60
C GLU A 147 -6.61 5.29 7.11
N LEU A 148 -5.67 4.40 6.78
CA LEU A 148 -5.65 3.05 7.33
C LEU A 148 -5.56 3.08 8.86
N ASN A 149 -4.72 3.93 9.43
CA ASN A 149 -4.62 4.13 10.89
C ASN A 149 -5.93 4.62 11.50
N ASN A 150 -6.59 5.58 10.87
CA ASN A 150 -7.86 6.12 11.35
C ASN A 150 -8.96 5.06 11.37
N GLY A 151 -8.97 4.17 10.39
CA GLY A 151 -9.92 3.07 10.30
C GLY A 151 -9.56 1.82 11.11
N PHE A 152 -8.31 1.67 11.52
CA PHE A 152 -7.85 0.48 12.22
C PHE A 152 -8.19 0.54 13.71
N THR A 153 -9.16 -0.27 14.15
CA THR A 153 -9.59 -0.36 15.54
C THR A 153 -8.99 -1.56 16.25
N LEU A 154 -8.56 -1.35 17.51
CA LEU A 154 -8.08 -2.45 18.34
C LEU A 154 -9.28 -3.26 18.87
N PRO A 155 -9.24 -4.61 18.76
CA PRO A 155 -10.19 -5.44 19.43
C PRO A 155 -10.03 -5.33 20.97
N PRO A 156 -11.06 -5.64 21.76
CA PRO A 156 -10.96 -5.62 23.19
C PRO A 156 -9.86 -6.57 23.69
N LYS A 157 -9.09 -6.11 24.67
CA LYS A 157 -8.00 -6.91 25.26
C LYS A 157 -8.55 -8.21 25.85
N PRO A 158 -8.05 -9.38 25.44
CA PRO A 158 -8.55 -10.64 25.99
C PRO A 158 -8.21 -10.77 27.46
N THR A 159 -9.22 -11.08 28.26
CA THR A 159 -9.11 -11.36 29.70
C THR A 159 -9.31 -12.85 29.93
N GLY A 160 -8.46 -13.48 30.75
CA GLY A 160 -8.61 -14.88 31.16
C GLY A 160 -7.36 -15.73 30.97
N TRP A 161 -7.27 -16.78 31.78
CA TRP A 161 -6.11 -17.68 31.85
C TRP A 161 -5.84 -18.47 30.57
N PHE A 162 -6.88 -18.85 29.81
CA PHE A 162 -6.79 -19.66 28.57
C PHE A 162 -6.71 -18.83 27.29
N SER A 163 -6.27 -17.60 27.34
CA SER A 163 -6.31 -16.65 26.23
C SER A 163 -5.04 -16.60 25.38
N GLY A 164 -4.12 -17.56 25.47
CA GLY A 164 -2.79 -17.50 24.84
C GLY A 164 -2.80 -17.15 23.33
N LYS A 165 -3.63 -17.83 22.51
CA LYS A 165 -3.74 -17.53 21.08
C LYS A 165 -4.44 -16.18 20.84
N LYS A 166 -5.48 -15.87 21.60
CA LYS A 166 -6.19 -14.59 21.52
C LYS A 166 -5.30 -13.43 21.95
N LYS A 167 -4.44 -13.64 22.96
CA LYS A 167 -3.48 -12.65 23.44
C LYS A 167 -2.42 -12.35 22.37
N LYS A 168 -1.84 -13.37 21.74
CA LYS A 168 -0.88 -13.17 20.62
C LYS A 168 -1.49 -12.40 19.45
N ASN A 169 -2.73 -12.72 19.08
CA ASN A 169 -3.43 -12.01 18.02
C ASN A 169 -3.70 -10.54 18.42
N TRP A 170 -4.09 -10.30 19.65
CA TRP A 170 -4.28 -8.94 20.17
C TRP A 170 -2.97 -8.14 20.20
N GLU A 171 -1.85 -8.76 20.61
CA GLU A 171 -0.52 -8.14 20.60
C GLU A 171 -0.08 -7.77 19.19
N LEU A 172 -0.39 -8.61 18.18
CA LEU A 172 -0.15 -8.29 16.78
C LEU A 172 -0.96 -7.07 16.33
N HIS A 173 -2.28 -7.04 16.60
CA HIS A 173 -3.12 -5.88 16.28
C HIS A 173 -2.60 -4.61 16.95
N LYS A 174 -2.21 -4.71 18.23
CA LYS A 174 -1.65 -3.58 18.97
C LYS A 174 -0.35 -3.09 18.35
N SER A 175 0.57 -3.99 18.00
CA SER A 175 1.84 -3.63 17.36
C SER A 175 1.63 -2.92 16.02
N ILE A 176 0.69 -3.39 15.20
CA ILE A 176 0.34 -2.74 13.94
C ILE A 176 -0.21 -1.34 14.21
N LYS A 177 -1.17 -1.21 15.13
CA LYS A 177 -1.77 0.10 15.47
C LYS A 177 -0.72 1.08 15.98
N ASP A 178 0.16 0.64 16.88
CA ASP A 178 1.22 1.48 17.43
C ASP A 178 2.19 1.98 16.31
N ASN A 179 2.52 1.12 15.34
CA ASN A 179 3.36 1.50 14.21
C ASN A 179 2.65 2.46 13.24
N LEU A 180 1.39 2.20 12.91
CA LEU A 180 0.59 3.09 12.07
C LEU A 180 0.45 4.47 12.71
N GLN A 181 0.20 4.51 14.02
CA GLN A 181 0.11 5.77 14.77
C GLN A 181 1.45 6.52 14.72
N LYS A 182 2.56 5.84 14.98
CA LYS A 182 3.89 6.44 14.88
C LYS A 182 4.16 7.03 13.49
N TRP A 183 3.85 6.31 12.42
CA TRP A 183 4.03 6.83 11.06
C TRP A 183 3.15 8.04 10.78
N THR A 184 1.91 8.03 11.27
CA THR A 184 0.98 9.17 11.17
C THR A 184 1.55 10.39 11.90
N ASP A 185 2.06 10.20 13.12
CA ASP A 185 2.62 11.28 13.93
C ASP A 185 3.91 11.84 13.28
N ASP A 186 4.80 10.95 12.83
CA ASP A 186 6.04 11.34 12.14
C ASP A 186 5.76 12.13 10.86
N TYR A 187 4.75 11.72 10.08
CA TYR A 187 4.35 12.41 8.86
C TYR A 187 3.72 13.79 9.14
N ASN A 188 2.82 13.88 10.12
CA ASN A 188 2.18 15.14 10.48
C ASN A 188 3.18 16.15 11.05
N ASN A 189 4.28 15.70 11.67
CA ASN A 189 5.33 16.56 12.19
C ASN A 189 6.31 17.07 11.10
N GLN A 190 6.27 16.48 9.90
CA GLN A 190 7.12 16.87 8.76
C GLN A 190 6.42 17.86 7.80
N LYS A 191 5.10 17.99 7.88
CA LYS A 191 4.27 18.97 7.16
C LYS A 191 4.18 20.28 7.93
#